data_dbc8aa39caf6b03da7b437dd3aa5e7b5
#
_entry.id   dbc8aa39caf6b03da7b437dd3aa5e7b5
#
_cell.length_a   1.000
_cell.length_b   1.000
_cell.length_c   1.000
_cell.angle_alpha   90.00
_cell.angle_beta   90.00
_cell.angle_gamma   90.00
#
_symmetry.space_group_name_H-M   'P 1'
#
loop_
_entity.id
_entity.type
_entity.pdbx_description
1 polymer ?
#
loop_
_entity_poly.entity_id
_entity_poly.type
_entity_poly.pdbx_seq_one_letter_code
_entity_poly.pdbx_strand_id
1 'polypeptide(L)' 'MVYDYSKLEGKIIEKFGTRESFARASGMTPKSIYDKLNNKTIWKQPEISKAMDLLSIPGEDIELYFFRKKAQEVEKE' A
#
# COMPACT_ATOMS: atom_id res chain seq x y z
N MET A 1 -2.29 8.32 13.19
CA MET A 1 -3.11 8.39 11.98
C MET A 1 -3.03 7.09 11.22
N VAL A 2 -4.15 6.61 10.72
CA VAL A 2 -4.22 5.31 10.09
C VAL A 2 -4.69 5.46 8.64
N TYR A 3 -3.97 4.83 7.72
CA TYR A 3 -4.31 4.86 6.32
C TYR A 3 -5.07 3.61 5.92
N ASP A 4 -5.94 3.78 4.94
CA ASP A 4 -6.72 2.67 4.40
C ASP A 4 -6.00 2.16 3.16
N TYR A 5 -5.37 1.00 3.27
CA TYR A 5 -4.63 0.40 2.17
C TYR A 5 -5.40 -0.69 1.44
N SER A 6 -6.71 -0.79 1.66
CA SER A 6 -7.49 -1.85 1.03
C SER A 6 -7.41 -1.78 -0.50
N LYS A 7 -7.44 -0.57 -1.05
CA LYS A 7 -7.34 -0.42 -2.50
C LYS A 7 -5.97 -0.85 -3.00
N LEU A 8 -4.93 -0.51 -2.24
CA LEU A 8 -3.58 -0.93 -2.58
C LEU A 8 -3.44 -2.44 -2.52
N GLU A 9 -3.97 -3.06 -1.47
CA GLU A 9 -3.95 -4.52 -1.35
C GLU A 9 -4.65 -5.18 -2.52
N GLY A 10 -5.80 -4.65 -2.90
CA GLY A 10 -6.52 -5.18 -4.05
C GLY A 10 -5.70 -5.13 -5.32
N LYS A 11 -5.01 -4.02 -5.53
CA LYS A 11 -4.16 -3.87 -6.71
C LYS A 11 -2.99 -4.86 -6.67
N ILE A 12 -2.40 -5.07 -5.50
CA ILE A 12 -1.30 -6.02 -5.34
C ILE A 12 -1.77 -7.43 -5.73
N ILE A 13 -2.91 -7.85 -5.20
CA ILE A 13 -3.43 -9.18 -5.50
C ILE A 13 -3.80 -9.28 -6.98
N GLU A 14 -4.38 -8.23 -7.52
CA GLU A 14 -4.77 -8.22 -8.93
C GLU A 14 -3.57 -8.41 -9.84
N LYS A 15 -2.46 -7.73 -9.56
CA LYS A 15 -1.30 -7.75 -10.44
C LYS A 15 -0.32 -8.87 -10.14
N PHE A 16 -0.18 -9.26 -8.89
CA PHE A 16 0.86 -10.21 -8.48
C PHE A 16 0.32 -11.51 -7.88
N GLY A 17 -0.96 -11.57 -7.60
CA GLY A 17 -1.56 -12.76 -7.05
C GLY A 17 -1.42 -12.90 -5.54
N THR A 18 -0.26 -12.59 -4.99
CA THR A 18 -0.02 -12.68 -3.55
C THR A 18 0.84 -11.50 -3.11
N ARG A 19 0.79 -11.22 -1.81
CA ARG A 19 1.66 -10.19 -1.25
C ARG A 19 3.11 -10.61 -1.31
N GLU A 20 3.39 -11.90 -1.18
CA GLU A 20 4.76 -12.42 -1.24
C GLU A 20 5.38 -12.15 -2.61
N SER A 21 4.62 -12.37 -3.67
CA SER A 21 5.13 -12.11 -5.01
C SER A 21 5.45 -10.64 -5.21
N PHE A 22 4.57 -9.78 -4.70
CA PHE A 22 4.81 -8.35 -4.79
C PHE A 22 6.03 -7.93 -3.97
N ALA A 23 6.16 -8.50 -2.76
CA ALA A 23 7.32 -8.19 -1.92
C ALA A 23 8.61 -8.54 -2.63
N ARG A 24 8.63 -9.71 -3.26
CA ARG A 24 9.81 -10.16 -3.99
C ARG A 24 10.15 -9.20 -5.13
N ALA A 25 9.13 -8.80 -5.88
CA ALA A 25 9.35 -7.91 -7.02
C ALA A 25 9.84 -6.53 -6.55
N SER A 26 9.39 -6.09 -5.39
CA SER A 26 9.76 -4.77 -4.88
C SER A 26 11.04 -4.78 -4.07
N GLY A 27 11.63 -5.96 -3.84
CA GLY A 27 12.86 -6.05 -3.06
C GLY A 27 12.64 -5.99 -1.56
N MET A 28 11.42 -6.21 -1.11
CA MET A 28 11.11 -6.20 0.31
C MET A 28 10.72 -7.59 0.77
N THR A 29 10.74 -7.81 2.09
CA THR A 29 10.30 -9.09 2.64
C THR A 29 8.79 -9.10 2.80
N PRO A 30 8.17 -10.28 2.82
CA PRO A 30 6.73 -10.36 3.07
C PRO A 30 6.32 -9.72 4.39
N LYS A 31 7.15 -9.86 5.43
CA LYS A 31 6.84 -9.25 6.70
C LYS A 31 6.83 -7.73 6.59
N SER A 32 7.78 -7.18 5.86
CA SER A 32 7.85 -5.73 5.67
C SER A 32 6.59 -5.22 4.98
N ILE A 33 6.15 -5.90 3.93
CA ILE A 33 4.93 -5.53 3.23
C ILE A 33 3.72 -5.63 4.16
N TYR A 34 3.64 -6.72 4.92
CA TYR A 34 2.54 -6.91 5.85
C TYR A 34 2.47 -5.76 6.86
N ASP A 35 3.62 -5.41 7.43
CA ASP A 35 3.67 -4.34 8.43
C ASP A 35 3.24 -3.00 7.82
N LYS A 36 3.69 -2.71 6.61
CA LYS A 36 3.31 -1.47 5.95
C LYS A 36 1.82 -1.41 5.64
N LEU A 37 1.26 -2.51 5.20
CA LEU A 37 -0.17 -2.54 4.88
C LEU A 37 -1.05 -2.49 6.13
N ASN A 38 -0.48 -2.82 7.28
CA ASN A 38 -1.20 -2.78 8.53
C ASN A 38 -0.86 -1.56 9.39
N ASN A 39 -0.23 -0.57 8.79
CA ASN A 39 0.11 0.68 9.47
C ASN A 39 1.09 0.52 10.62
N LYS A 40 1.86 -0.56 10.63
CA LYS A 40 2.87 -0.75 11.67
C LYS A 40 4.14 -0.03 11.33
N THR A 41 4.45 0.09 10.06
CA THR A 41 5.60 0.89 9.60
C THR A 41 5.13 1.76 8.45
N ILE A 42 5.90 2.79 8.16
CA ILE A 42 5.52 3.72 7.09
C ILE A 42 6.10 3.25 5.76
N TRP A 43 5.47 3.72 4.69
CA TRP A 43 6.02 3.56 3.35
C TRP A 43 7.03 4.67 3.12
N LYS A 44 8.24 4.31 2.69
CA LYS A 44 9.24 5.30 2.35
C LYS A 44 9.04 5.72 0.91
N GLN A 45 9.48 6.94 0.61
CA GLN A 45 9.25 7.50 -0.73
C GLN A 45 9.74 6.59 -1.87
N PRO A 46 10.96 6.05 -1.80
CA PRO A 46 11.40 5.15 -2.88
C PRO A 46 10.55 3.89 -2.99
N GLU A 47 10.03 3.42 -1.86
CA GLU A 47 9.17 2.23 -1.86
C GLU A 47 7.84 2.53 -2.54
N ILE A 48 7.28 3.69 -2.27
CA ILE A 48 6.04 4.12 -2.90
C ILE A 48 6.24 4.23 -4.40
N SER A 49 7.33 4.86 -4.80
CA SER A 49 7.62 5.06 -6.22
C SER A 49 7.74 3.72 -6.94
N LYS A 50 8.46 2.79 -6.34
CA LYS A 50 8.62 1.47 -6.95
C LYS A 50 7.32 0.71 -7.02
N ALA A 51 6.52 0.79 -5.95
CA ALA A 51 5.23 0.13 -5.94
C ALA A 51 4.31 0.67 -7.03
N MET A 52 4.31 1.98 -7.21
CA MET A 52 3.47 2.57 -8.24
C MET A 52 3.88 2.11 -9.63
N ASP A 53 5.18 1.99 -9.87
CA ASP A 53 5.66 1.49 -11.15
C ASP A 53 5.24 0.03 -11.35
N LEU A 54 5.47 -0.80 -10.33
CA LEU A 54 5.16 -2.23 -10.44
C LEU A 54 3.66 -2.47 -10.61
N LEU A 55 2.84 -1.66 -10.00
CA LEU A 55 1.40 -1.83 -10.03
C LEU A 55 0.72 -1.01 -11.12
N SER A 56 1.50 -0.26 -11.88
CA SER A 56 0.99 0.60 -12.96
C SER A 56 -0.04 1.59 -12.45
N ILE A 57 0.25 2.19 -11.29
CA ILE A 57 -0.63 3.21 -10.71
C ILE A 57 -0.19 4.57 -11.23
N PRO A 58 -1.09 5.30 -11.90
CA PRO A 58 -0.71 6.64 -12.37
C PRO A 58 -0.47 7.59 -11.19
N GLY A 59 0.45 8.54 -11.37
CA GLY A 59 0.82 9.45 -10.30
C GLY A 59 -0.37 10.20 -9.72
N GLU A 60 -1.35 10.51 -10.54
CA GLU A 60 -2.52 11.24 -10.07
C GLU A 60 -3.36 10.45 -9.09
N ASP A 61 -3.15 9.13 -9.02
CA ASP A 61 -3.93 8.27 -8.12
C ASP A 61 -3.16 7.92 -6.84
N ILE A 62 -2.01 8.52 -6.60
CA ILE A 62 -1.19 8.18 -5.44
C ILE A 62 -1.98 8.33 -4.13
N GLU A 63 -2.80 9.35 -4.05
CA GLU A 63 -3.56 9.60 -2.85
C GLU A 63 -4.54 8.48 -2.56
N LEU A 64 -5.17 7.94 -3.59
CA LEU A 64 -6.14 6.86 -3.43
C LEU A 64 -5.52 5.60 -2.86
N TYR A 65 -4.28 5.34 -3.21
CA TYR A 65 -3.63 4.09 -2.84
C TYR A 65 -2.79 4.19 -1.57
N PHE A 66 -2.14 5.32 -1.35
CA PHE A 66 -1.15 5.44 -0.28
C PHE A 66 -1.50 6.43 0.80
N PHE A 67 -2.42 7.34 0.55
CA PHE A 67 -2.71 8.40 1.51
C PHE A 67 -4.18 8.52 1.87
N ARG A 68 -4.97 7.54 1.49
CA ARG A 68 -6.39 7.54 1.85
C ARG A 68 -6.51 7.22 3.33
N LYS A 69 -7.16 8.09 4.08
CA LYS A 69 -7.33 7.88 5.50
C LYS A 69 -8.51 6.97 5.75
N LYS A 70 -8.42 6.18 6.80
CA LYS A 70 -9.53 5.33 7.17
C LYS A 70 -10.71 6.18 7.58
N ALA A 71 -11.87 5.77 7.18
CA ALA A 71 -13.07 6.41 7.62
C ALA A 71 -13.15 6.25 9.12
N GLN A 72 -13.36 7.35 9.81
CA GLN A 72 -13.30 7.22 11.19
C GLN A 72 -14.57 7.19 11.77
N GLU A 73 -14.53 6.63 12.42
CA GLU A 73 -15.40 6.77 13.13
C GLU A 73 -15.57 7.91 13.89
N VAL A 74 -15.48 8.42 13.63
CA VAL A 74 -15.48 9.35 14.07
C VAL A 74 -15.84 10.06 14.83
N GLU A 75 -15.65 10.01 14.70
CA GLU A 75 -15.75 10.57 15.26
C GLU A 75 -16.52 11.18 15.85
N LYS A 76 -16.85 11.14 16.03
CA LYS A 76 -17.48 11.52 16.40
C LYS A 76 -17.83 12.03 17.08
N GLU A 77 -17.84 12.18 17.20
CA GLU A 77 -18.08 12.66 17.83
C GLU A 77 -18.43 13.02 18.29
#